data_bbb7eee532d22ce9d1339c638e7d0fe0
#
_entry.id   bbb7eee532d22ce9d1339c638e7d0fe0
#
_cell.length_a   1.000
_cell.length_b   1.000
_cell.length_c   1.000
_cell.angle_alpha   90.00
_cell.angle_beta   90.00
_cell.angle_gamma   90.00
#
_symmetry.space_group_name_H-M   'P 1'
#
loop_
_entity.id
_entity.type
_entity.pdbx_description
1 polymer ?
#
loop_
_entity_poly.entity_id
_entity_poly.type
_entity_poly.pdbx_seq_one_letter_code
_entity_poly.pdbx_strand_id
1 'polypeptide(L)'
;MKFVADHMLGKLAKELRMLGYDTLYYRGEGGYPFIKLAREEGRVILTRNSKLLPRKPEDRIVRITEDKPSLQLRELIQKGYISINEEKPYSRCLLCNAPLDQISRNEAEGKVPDFIFYQHKEFSRCPQCLKIYWPGSHLDHMKIKMKKLLTSTKSQAPSSK
;
A
#
# COMPACT_ATOMS: atom_id res chain seq x y z
N MET A 1 6.47 -4.32 -7.96
CA MET A 1 7.05 -4.95 -6.74
C MET A 1 5.94 -5.46 -5.84
N LYS A 2 6.13 -6.59 -5.15
CA LYS A 2 5.13 -7.18 -4.24
C LYS A 2 5.63 -7.09 -2.80
N PHE A 3 4.74 -6.80 -1.86
CA PHE A 3 5.07 -6.68 -0.45
C PHE A 3 4.27 -7.64 0.42
N VAL A 4 4.77 -7.91 1.61
CA VAL A 4 4.01 -8.45 2.72
C VAL A 4 4.35 -7.66 3.98
N ALA A 5 3.34 -7.08 4.61
CA ALA A 5 3.47 -6.28 5.83
C ALA A 5 3.12 -7.11 7.06
N ASP A 6 3.89 -6.96 8.12
CA ASP A 6 3.60 -7.59 9.41
C ASP A 6 2.35 -7.00 10.09
N HIS A 7 1.89 -7.62 11.19
CA HIS A 7 0.68 -7.22 11.91
C HIS A 7 0.71 -5.78 12.45
N MET A 8 1.89 -5.17 12.61
CA MET A 8 2.03 -3.79 13.10
C MET A 8 1.83 -2.75 11.97
N LEU A 9 1.88 -3.16 10.72
CA LEU A 9 1.89 -2.28 9.54
C LEU A 9 0.57 -2.31 8.74
N GLY A 10 -0.57 -2.60 9.40
CA GLY A 10 -1.85 -2.72 8.71
C GLY A 10 -2.32 -1.44 8.00
N LYS A 11 -2.05 -0.27 8.57
CA LYS A 11 -2.35 1.02 7.90
C LYS A 11 -1.46 1.25 6.69
N LEU A 12 -0.17 0.97 6.80
CA LEU A 12 0.76 1.04 5.67
C LEU A 12 0.36 0.09 4.54
N ALA A 13 -0.06 -1.14 4.86
CA ALA A 13 -0.55 -2.09 3.86
C ALA A 13 -1.75 -1.54 3.08
N LYS A 14 -2.71 -0.87 3.74
CA LYS A 14 -3.84 -0.22 3.07
C LYS A 14 -3.40 0.93 2.17
N GLU A 15 -2.47 1.76 2.61
CA GLU A 15 -1.96 2.87 1.81
C GLU A 15 -1.19 2.38 0.58
N LEU A 16 -0.40 1.32 0.70
CA LEU A 16 0.29 0.69 -0.42
C LEU A 16 -0.71 0.11 -1.45
N ARG A 17 -1.78 -0.56 -0.97
CA ARG A 17 -2.86 -1.05 -1.85
C ARG A 17 -3.58 0.09 -2.56
N MET A 18 -3.79 1.22 -1.89
CA MET A 18 -4.40 2.41 -2.50
C MET A 18 -3.53 2.97 -3.62
N LEU A 19 -2.21 2.92 -3.47
CA LEU A 19 -1.25 3.28 -4.52
C LEU A 19 -1.14 2.24 -5.64
N GLY A 20 -1.75 1.06 -5.49
CA GLY A 20 -1.76 -0.01 -6.49
C GLY A 20 -0.77 -1.14 -6.22
N TYR A 21 0.03 -1.06 -5.16
CA TYR A 21 1.02 -2.09 -4.84
C TYR A 21 0.38 -3.35 -4.27
N ASP A 22 0.77 -4.51 -4.81
CA ASP A 22 0.40 -5.82 -4.28
C ASP A 22 1.01 -5.99 -2.88
N THR A 23 0.18 -5.85 -1.85
CA THR A 23 0.63 -5.86 -0.47
C THR A 23 -0.25 -6.78 0.37
N LEU A 24 0.28 -7.94 0.76
CA LEU A 24 -0.36 -8.81 1.74
C LEU A 24 -0.21 -8.21 3.15
N TYR A 25 -1.21 -8.45 3.97
CA TYR A 25 -1.16 -8.15 5.39
C TYR A 25 -1.15 -9.45 6.19
N TYR A 26 -0.02 -9.73 6.83
CA TYR A 26 0.18 -10.95 7.62
C TYR A 26 -0.26 -10.71 9.05
N ARG A 27 -1.32 -11.41 9.49
CA ARG A 27 -1.90 -11.27 10.83
C ARG A 27 -1.32 -12.22 11.85
N GLY A 28 -0.55 -13.21 11.42
CA GLY A 28 0.10 -14.18 12.30
C GLY A 28 1.28 -13.58 13.07
N GLU A 29 1.79 -14.33 14.02
CA GLU A 29 3.06 -14.02 14.65
C GLU A 29 4.18 -14.10 13.60
N GLY A 30 5.14 -13.20 13.69
CA GLY A 30 6.30 -13.19 12.79
C GLY A 30 7.14 -14.47 12.96
N GLY A 31 8.12 -14.67 12.11
CA GLY A 31 9.05 -15.77 12.18
C GLY A 31 9.15 -16.56 10.89
N TYR A 32 9.50 -17.84 10.97
CA TYR A 32 9.78 -18.64 9.79
C TYR A 32 8.61 -18.76 8.80
N PRO A 33 7.35 -19.00 9.23
CA PRO A 33 6.22 -19.07 8.28
C PRO A 33 6.03 -17.77 7.49
N PHE A 34 6.25 -16.61 8.12
CA PHE A 34 6.18 -15.30 7.49
C PHE A 34 7.28 -15.12 6.42
N ILE A 35 8.53 -15.48 6.76
CA ILE A 35 9.66 -15.42 5.83
C ILE A 35 9.46 -16.41 4.68
N LYS A 36 8.98 -17.62 4.97
CA LYS A 36 8.70 -18.66 3.96
C LYS A 36 7.67 -18.18 2.95
N LEU A 37 6.54 -17.64 3.42
CA LEU A 37 5.49 -17.08 2.56
C LEU A 37 6.05 -15.99 1.63
N ALA A 38 6.81 -15.05 2.19
CA ALA A 38 7.40 -13.97 1.42
C ALA A 38 8.34 -14.48 0.33
N ARG A 39 9.16 -15.47 0.65
CA ARG A 39 10.09 -16.09 -0.30
C ARG A 39 9.38 -16.81 -1.43
N GLU A 40 8.40 -17.66 -1.11
CA GLU A 40 7.63 -18.44 -2.08
C GLU A 40 6.88 -17.56 -3.07
N GLU A 41 6.38 -16.41 -2.61
CA GLU A 41 5.66 -15.45 -3.45
C GLU A 41 6.53 -14.31 -4.02
N GLY A 42 7.84 -14.31 -3.75
CA GLY A 42 8.78 -13.27 -4.21
C GLY A 42 8.46 -11.88 -3.66
N ARG A 43 8.01 -11.80 -2.40
CA ARG A 43 7.61 -10.55 -1.73
C ARG A 43 8.73 -9.95 -0.91
N VAL A 44 8.73 -8.64 -0.83
CA VAL A 44 9.55 -7.88 0.13
C VAL A 44 8.80 -7.81 1.46
N ILE A 45 9.44 -8.22 2.53
CA ILE A 45 8.90 -8.15 3.89
C ILE A 45 9.05 -6.73 4.42
N LEU A 46 7.95 -6.15 4.87
CA LEU A 46 7.92 -4.91 5.62
C LEU A 46 7.63 -5.21 7.09
N THR A 47 8.53 -4.82 7.98
CA THR A 47 8.40 -5.15 9.41
C THR A 47 8.93 -4.04 10.31
N ARG A 48 8.35 -3.94 11.49
CA ARG A 48 8.90 -3.15 12.60
C ARG A 48 9.69 -4.00 13.60
N ASN A 49 9.65 -5.31 13.45
CA ASN A 49 10.36 -6.22 14.34
C ASN A 49 11.86 -6.22 14.04
N SER A 50 12.64 -5.65 14.95
CA SER A 50 14.10 -5.58 14.84
C SER A 50 14.81 -6.94 14.95
N LYS A 51 14.12 -7.95 15.49
CA LYS A 51 14.66 -9.30 15.67
C LYS A 51 14.44 -10.21 14.46
N LEU A 52 13.63 -9.76 13.48
CA LEU A 52 13.42 -10.51 12.25
C LEU A 52 14.62 -10.32 11.32
N LEU A 53 15.41 -11.37 11.17
CA LEU A 53 16.60 -11.38 10.34
C LEU A 53 16.42 -12.31 9.14
N PRO A 54 17.06 -11.99 7.99
CA PRO A 54 17.11 -12.89 6.85
C PRO A 54 17.72 -14.23 7.24
N ARG A 55 17.14 -15.33 6.74
CA ARG A 55 17.68 -16.70 6.93
C ARG A 55 18.40 -17.21 5.70
N LYS A 56 18.12 -16.60 4.54
CA LYS A 56 18.71 -16.91 3.25
C LYS A 56 18.99 -15.62 2.47
N PRO A 57 19.93 -15.65 1.51
CA PRO A 57 20.29 -14.46 0.72
C PRO A 57 19.12 -13.86 -0.06
N GLU A 58 18.15 -14.68 -0.47
CA GLU A 58 16.94 -14.25 -1.20
C GLU A 58 15.88 -13.57 -0.31
N ASP A 59 16.00 -13.64 1.02
CA ASP A 59 15.06 -13.01 1.95
C ASP A 59 15.25 -11.49 1.93
N ARG A 60 14.26 -10.80 1.38
CA ARG A 60 14.25 -9.33 1.30
C ARG A 60 13.44 -8.75 2.45
N ILE A 61 14.10 -8.25 3.47
CA ILE A 61 13.49 -7.67 4.66
C ILE A 61 13.82 -6.18 4.73
N VAL A 62 12.76 -5.36 4.79
CA VAL A 62 12.85 -3.92 4.96
C VAL A 62 12.29 -3.57 6.34
N ARG A 63 13.17 -3.08 7.18
CA ARG A 63 12.78 -2.56 8.48
C ARG A 63 12.19 -1.16 8.34
N ILE A 64 10.98 -0.99 8.87
CA ILE A 64 10.28 0.30 8.94
C ILE A 64 10.49 0.87 10.36
N THR A 65 11.07 2.05 10.41
CA THR A 65 11.43 2.73 11.66
C THR A 65 10.41 3.78 12.07
N GLU A 66 9.74 4.38 11.10
CA GLU A 66 8.77 5.43 11.31
C GLU A 66 7.45 4.92 11.93
N ASP A 67 6.81 5.77 12.74
CA ASP A 67 5.56 5.41 13.44
C ASP A 67 4.30 5.74 12.63
N LYS A 68 4.30 6.88 11.94
CA LYS A 68 3.14 7.36 11.19
C LYS A 68 3.10 6.76 9.78
N PRO A 69 1.95 6.25 9.30
CA PRO A 69 1.84 5.63 7.98
C PRO A 69 2.39 6.50 6.84
N SER A 70 2.14 7.81 6.87
CA SER A 70 2.68 8.73 5.86
C SER A 70 4.20 8.85 5.88
N LEU A 71 4.83 8.76 7.04
CA LEU A 71 6.28 8.75 7.18
C LEU A 71 6.85 7.40 6.77
N GLN A 72 6.15 6.31 7.06
CA GLN A 72 6.49 4.96 6.59
C GLN A 72 6.50 4.87 5.06
N LEU A 73 5.51 5.48 4.40
CA LEU A 73 5.51 5.58 2.93
C LEU A 73 6.71 6.39 2.43
N ARG A 74 6.99 7.54 3.06
CA ARG A 74 8.17 8.35 2.72
C ARG A 74 9.46 7.54 2.86
N GLU A 75 9.59 6.78 3.94
CA GLU A 75 10.74 5.90 4.18
C GLU A 75 10.93 4.89 3.04
N LEU A 76 9.84 4.27 2.57
CA LEU A 76 9.87 3.34 1.44
C LEU A 76 10.26 4.01 0.12
N ILE A 77 9.81 5.24 -0.12
CA ILE A 77 10.20 6.03 -1.30
C ILE A 77 11.69 6.37 -1.23
N GLN A 78 12.16 6.86 -0.10
CA GLN A 78 13.57 7.22 0.09
C GLN A 78 14.51 6.03 -0.06
N LYS A 79 14.07 4.84 0.37
CA LYS A 79 14.78 3.58 0.18
C LYS A 79 14.66 2.99 -1.23
N GLY A 80 13.89 3.63 -2.13
CA GLY A 80 13.73 3.21 -3.52
C GLY A 80 12.83 1.99 -3.73
N TYR A 81 12.01 1.61 -2.75
CA TYR A 81 11.09 0.47 -2.87
C TYR A 81 9.79 0.79 -3.58
N ILE A 82 9.33 2.03 -3.52
CA ILE A 82 8.09 2.49 -4.16
C ILE A 82 8.29 3.85 -4.81
N SER A 83 7.45 4.13 -5.82
CA SER A 83 7.30 5.44 -6.46
C SER A 83 5.82 5.83 -6.48
N ILE A 84 5.53 7.12 -6.46
CA ILE A 84 4.13 7.62 -6.45
C ILE A 84 3.43 7.41 -7.80
N ASN A 85 4.19 7.25 -8.89
CA ASN A 85 3.67 7.30 -10.25
C ASN A 85 3.77 5.98 -11.02
N GLU A 86 4.33 4.91 -10.43
CA GLU A 86 4.63 3.68 -11.17
C GLU A 86 3.47 2.70 -11.24
N GLU A 87 2.54 2.76 -10.30
CA GLU A 87 1.42 1.82 -10.24
C GLU A 87 0.10 2.54 -10.49
N LYS A 88 -0.89 1.78 -10.92
CA LYS A 88 -2.25 2.29 -11.11
C LYS A 88 -2.94 2.44 -9.75
N PRO A 89 -3.15 3.65 -9.24
CA PRO A 89 -3.86 3.84 -7.98
C PRO A 89 -5.28 3.30 -8.11
N TYR A 90 -5.85 2.84 -6.98
CA TYR A 90 -7.16 2.21 -6.89
C TYR A 90 -7.36 0.97 -7.77
N SER A 91 -6.28 0.29 -8.13
CA SER A 91 -6.37 -0.99 -8.86
C SER A 91 -6.54 -2.21 -7.96
N ARG A 92 -6.48 -2.03 -6.63
CA ARG A 92 -6.55 -3.10 -5.64
C ARG A 92 -7.54 -2.85 -4.52
N CYS A 93 -8.18 -3.93 -4.08
CA CYS A 93 -9.04 -3.92 -2.90
C CYS A 93 -8.24 -3.60 -1.63
N LEU A 94 -8.67 -2.59 -0.88
CA LEU A 94 -8.00 -2.19 0.36
C LEU A 94 -8.11 -3.24 1.47
N LEU A 95 -9.12 -4.13 1.39
CA LEU A 95 -9.36 -5.19 2.38
C LEU A 95 -8.70 -6.52 1.98
N CYS A 96 -8.93 -6.97 0.72
CA CYS A 96 -8.52 -8.29 0.25
C CYS A 96 -7.20 -8.29 -0.50
N ASN A 97 -6.69 -7.13 -0.95
CA ASN A 97 -5.55 -7.01 -1.86
C ASN A 97 -5.79 -7.55 -3.28
N ALA A 98 -6.96 -8.10 -3.56
CA ALA A 98 -7.30 -8.59 -4.90
C ALA A 98 -7.32 -7.44 -5.92
N PRO A 99 -6.94 -7.67 -7.18
CA PRO A 99 -7.19 -6.73 -8.25
C PRO A 99 -8.69 -6.38 -8.32
N LEU A 100 -9.00 -5.14 -8.64
CA LEU A 100 -10.38 -4.68 -8.79
C LEU A 100 -10.83 -4.80 -10.23
N ASP A 101 -12.05 -5.26 -10.44
CA ASP A 101 -12.71 -5.29 -11.74
C ASP A 101 -13.48 -3.98 -11.95
N GLN A 102 -13.33 -3.38 -13.12
CA GLN A 102 -14.14 -2.25 -13.51
C GLN A 102 -15.58 -2.70 -13.74
N ILE A 103 -16.56 -1.99 -13.20
CA ILE A 103 -17.97 -2.30 -13.36
C ILE A 103 -18.71 -1.13 -14.03
N SER A 104 -19.85 -1.44 -14.66
CA SER A 104 -20.71 -0.42 -15.23
C SER A 104 -21.39 0.40 -14.11
N ARG A 105 -21.81 1.61 -14.47
CA ARG A 105 -22.54 2.47 -13.55
C ARG A 105 -23.85 1.83 -13.07
N ASN A 106 -24.54 1.10 -13.96
CA ASN A 106 -25.77 0.39 -13.62
C ASN A 106 -25.54 -0.70 -12.55
N GLU A 107 -24.39 -1.36 -12.58
CA GLU A 107 -24.04 -2.34 -11.54
C GLU A 107 -23.76 -1.72 -10.17
N ALA A 108 -23.38 -0.44 -10.13
CA ALA A 108 -23.16 0.31 -8.90
C ALA A 108 -24.43 0.93 -8.33
N GLU A 109 -25.49 1.08 -9.14
CA GLU A 109 -26.76 1.67 -8.74
C GLU A 109 -27.39 0.93 -7.55
N GLY A 110 -27.81 1.67 -6.54
CA GLY A 110 -28.38 1.13 -5.30
C GLY A 110 -27.39 0.41 -4.37
N LYS A 111 -26.11 0.29 -4.76
CA LYS A 111 -25.06 -0.36 -3.96
C LYS A 111 -24.04 0.62 -3.38
N VAL A 112 -24.11 1.87 -3.80
CA VAL A 112 -23.34 3.00 -3.27
C VAL A 112 -24.30 4.10 -2.81
N PRO A 113 -23.88 5.02 -1.93
CA PRO A 113 -24.71 6.16 -1.55
C PRO A 113 -25.11 7.00 -2.77
N ASP A 114 -26.34 7.53 -2.79
CA ASP A 114 -26.86 8.27 -3.94
C ASP A 114 -25.97 9.44 -4.35
N PHE A 115 -25.45 10.21 -3.41
CA PHE A 115 -24.56 11.32 -3.71
C PHE A 115 -23.26 10.85 -4.40
N ILE A 116 -22.74 9.70 -4.03
CA ILE A 116 -21.56 9.08 -4.69
C ILE A 116 -21.92 8.65 -6.10
N PHE A 117 -23.08 8.01 -6.27
CA PHE A 117 -23.55 7.58 -7.58
C PHE A 117 -23.72 8.74 -8.56
N TYR A 118 -24.23 9.88 -8.11
CA TYR A 118 -24.38 11.06 -8.96
C TYR A 118 -23.09 11.84 -9.21
N GLN A 119 -22.14 11.82 -8.26
CA GLN A 119 -20.87 12.53 -8.39
C GLN A 119 -19.83 11.77 -9.21
N HIS A 120 -19.88 10.44 -9.24
CA HIS A 120 -18.87 9.61 -9.88
C HIS A 120 -19.44 8.85 -11.08
N LYS A 121 -18.55 8.66 -12.10
CA LYS A 121 -18.87 7.93 -13.32
C LYS A 121 -18.21 6.58 -13.40
N GLU A 122 -17.12 6.40 -12.68
CA GLU A 122 -16.28 5.21 -12.70
C GLU A 122 -16.38 4.46 -11.37
N PHE A 123 -16.63 3.18 -11.45
CA PHE A 123 -16.73 2.29 -10.30
C PHE A 123 -15.94 1.02 -10.55
N SER A 124 -15.39 0.46 -9.48
CA SER A 124 -14.72 -0.84 -9.51
C SER A 124 -15.21 -1.70 -8.37
N ARG A 125 -15.21 -3.01 -8.56
CA ARG A 125 -15.66 -3.99 -7.55
C ARG A 125 -14.58 -5.02 -7.27
N CYS A 126 -14.41 -5.35 -6.00
CA CYS A 126 -13.58 -6.46 -5.62
C CYS A 126 -14.28 -7.80 -5.96
N PRO A 127 -13.65 -8.70 -6.73
CA PRO A 127 -14.25 -9.99 -7.06
C PRO A 127 -14.38 -10.92 -5.84
N GLN A 128 -13.61 -10.68 -4.77
CA GLN A 128 -13.61 -11.52 -3.57
C GLN A 128 -14.62 -11.06 -2.51
N CYS A 129 -14.56 -9.78 -2.08
CA CYS A 129 -15.43 -9.26 -1.02
C CYS A 129 -16.61 -8.43 -1.54
N LEU A 130 -16.73 -8.26 -2.85
CA LEU A 130 -17.77 -7.52 -3.56
C LEU A 130 -17.87 -6.02 -3.21
N LYS A 131 -16.94 -5.50 -2.42
CA LYS A 131 -16.93 -4.07 -2.07
C LYS A 131 -16.67 -3.23 -3.31
N ILE A 132 -17.45 -2.15 -3.45
CA ILE A 132 -17.37 -1.19 -4.56
C ILE A 132 -16.45 -0.03 -4.15
N TYR A 133 -15.65 0.41 -5.11
CA TYR A 133 -14.70 1.51 -4.99
C TYR A 133 -14.94 2.54 -6.09
N TRP A 134 -14.62 3.79 -5.81
CA TRP A 134 -14.67 4.92 -6.75
C TRP A 134 -13.49 5.85 -6.49
N PRO A 135 -13.05 6.63 -7.51
CA PRO A 135 -12.02 7.64 -7.32
C PRO A 135 -12.55 8.73 -6.39
N GLY A 136 -11.99 8.85 -5.19
CA GLY A 136 -12.39 9.85 -4.20
C GLY A 136 -11.27 10.81 -3.85
N SER A 137 -11.60 11.86 -3.11
CA SER A 137 -10.67 12.90 -2.62
C SER A 137 -9.54 12.34 -1.72
N HIS A 138 -9.70 11.14 -1.16
CA HIS A 138 -8.72 10.55 -0.26
C HIS A 138 -7.38 10.27 -0.96
N LEU A 139 -7.39 9.82 -2.21
CA LEU A 139 -6.16 9.65 -3.00
C LEU A 139 -5.50 10.99 -3.29
N ASP A 140 -6.28 12.01 -3.64
CA ASP A 140 -5.75 13.32 -3.95
C ASP A 140 -5.08 13.94 -2.72
N HIS A 141 -5.71 13.83 -1.56
CA HIS A 141 -5.13 14.25 -0.28
C HIS A 141 -3.83 13.48 0.04
N MET A 142 -3.82 12.16 -0.21
CA MET A 142 -2.62 11.34 0.00
C MET A 142 -1.50 11.75 -0.96
N LYS A 143 -1.78 11.95 -2.25
CA LYS A 143 -0.78 12.41 -3.23
C LYS A 143 -0.23 13.79 -2.88
N ILE A 144 -1.07 14.74 -2.46
CA ILE A 144 -0.65 16.06 -2.02
C ILE A 144 0.27 15.95 -0.81
N LYS A 145 -0.12 15.15 0.18
CA LYS A 145 0.67 14.90 1.38
C LYS A 145 2.03 14.29 1.06
N MET A 146 2.06 13.30 0.15
CA MET A 146 3.29 12.65 -0.30
C MET A 146 4.22 13.64 -1.03
N LYS A 147 3.69 14.46 -1.94
CA LYS A 147 4.48 15.49 -2.61
C LYS A 147 5.10 16.46 -1.61
N LYS A 148 4.34 16.92 -0.61
CA LYS A 148 4.87 17.80 0.46
C LYS A 148 5.98 17.12 1.25
N LEU A 149 5.82 15.85 1.62
CA LEU A 149 6.84 15.09 2.36
C LEU A 149 8.13 14.91 1.56
N LEU A 150 8.04 14.75 0.24
CA LEU A 150 9.21 14.60 -0.64
C LEU A 150 9.92 15.93 -0.89
N THR A 151 9.19 17.04 -1.00
CA THR A 151 9.79 18.37 -1.18
C THR A 151 10.51 18.86 0.08
N SER A 152 9.99 18.51 1.26
CA SER A 152 10.62 18.86 2.55
C SER A 152 11.99 18.18 2.76
N THR A 153 12.28 17.11 2.03
CA THR A 153 13.55 16.36 2.14
C THR A 153 14.67 16.97 1.29
N LYS A 154 14.35 17.82 0.30
CA LYS A 154 15.39 18.48 -0.53
C LYS A 154 16.12 19.61 0.21
N SER A 155 15.62 20.07 1.36
CA SER A 155 16.24 21.14 2.16
C SER A 155 17.21 20.64 3.24
N GLN A 156 17.44 19.33 3.35
CA GLN A 156 18.42 18.74 4.29
C GLN A 156 19.50 17.91 3.56
N ALA A 157 20.04 18.46 2.48
CA ALA A 157 21.32 18.00 2.01
C ALA A 157 22.39 18.45 3.03
N PRO A 158 23.23 17.54 3.57
CA PRO A 158 24.34 17.99 4.40
C PRO A 158 25.25 18.83 3.52
N SER A 159 25.45 20.09 3.94
CA SER A 159 26.51 20.91 3.39
C SER A 159 27.81 20.19 3.70
N SER A 160 28.43 19.60 2.68
CA SER A 160 29.80 19.13 2.75
C SER A 160 30.70 20.33 2.99
N LYS A 161 31.28 20.36 4.16
CA LYS A 161 32.54 21.09 4.41
C LYS A 161 33.68 20.12 4.22
#